data_f9d44eae5f0b02c455e15a80443690e6
#
_entry.id   f9d44eae5f0b02c455e15a80443690e6
#
_cell.length_a   1.000
_cell.length_b   1.000
_cell.length_c   1.000
_cell.angle_alpha   90.00
_cell.angle_beta   90.00
_cell.angle_gamma   90.00
#
_symmetry.space_group_name_H-M   'P 1'
#
loop_
_entity.id
_entity.type
_entity.pdbx_description
1 polymer ?
#
loop_
_entity_poly.entity_id
_entity_poly.type
_entity_poly.pdbx_seq_one_letter_code
_entity_poly.pdbx_strand_id
1 'polypeptide(L)'
;MTTYASPTNTSTSGLKDDVEKNPTFAAFVARASREYAQLSATPGQYTDFHDQIGKMWENEPNWTEVQLREIRTPVWVVDGEHDKGIKREHTEYIAATIPGARRLILPSVSHFAFLQDPSTFNSAILSFLGEQEPGASTSKGAQQRSTGNGK
;
A
#
# COMPACT_ATOMS: atom_id res chain seq x y z
N MET A 1 -1.66 -4.35 2.16
CA MET A 1 -0.89 -4.66 3.37
C MET A 1 0.20 -3.62 3.49
N THR A 2 0.02 -2.67 4.39
CA THR A 2 1.00 -1.60 4.60
C THR A 2 2.09 -2.18 5.49
N THR A 3 3.24 -2.53 4.94
CA THR A 3 4.38 -2.94 5.74
C THR A 3 5.02 -1.69 6.30
N TYR A 4 4.85 -1.47 7.59
CA TYR A 4 5.64 -0.49 8.32
C TYR A 4 7.04 -1.08 8.51
N ALA A 5 7.96 -0.76 7.61
CA ALA A 5 9.37 -0.93 7.93
C ALA A 5 9.74 0.25 8.83
N SER A 6 9.80 0.04 10.13
CA SER A 6 10.43 0.99 11.02
C SER A 6 11.91 0.64 11.09
N PRO A 7 12.80 1.42 10.50
CA PRO A 7 14.20 1.38 10.93
C PRO A 7 14.23 1.75 12.41
N THR A 8 15.16 1.22 13.14
CA THR A 8 15.35 1.34 14.61
C THR A 8 15.46 2.78 15.14
N ASN A 9 15.12 3.76 14.34
CA ASN A 9 15.13 5.18 14.67
C ASN A 9 13.72 5.75 14.54
N THR A 10 13.14 6.22 15.62
CA THR A 10 11.82 6.86 15.68
C THR A 10 11.65 8.05 14.73
N SER A 11 12.76 8.67 14.29
CA SER A 11 12.75 9.73 13.28
C SER A 11 12.41 9.23 11.87
N THR A 12 12.39 7.92 11.64
CA THR A 12 12.12 7.27 10.37
C THR A 12 10.80 6.50 10.35
N SER A 13 9.91 6.72 11.34
CA SER A 13 8.54 6.25 11.27
C SER A 13 7.92 6.67 9.93
N GLY A 14 7.34 5.70 9.22
CA GLY A 14 6.66 5.97 7.94
C GLY A 14 5.41 6.81 8.09
N LEU A 15 4.92 7.02 9.31
CA LEU A 15 3.75 7.86 9.58
C LEU A 15 4.10 9.34 9.56
N LYS A 16 3.16 10.16 9.11
CA LYS A 16 3.22 11.62 9.27
C LYS A 16 2.91 11.99 10.72
N ASP A 17 3.61 12.96 11.23
CA ASP A 17 3.55 13.37 12.65
C ASP A 17 2.18 13.95 13.06
N ASP A 18 1.35 14.34 12.10
CA ASP A 18 0.03 14.95 12.30
C ASP A 18 -1.14 14.08 11.79
N VAL A 19 -0.89 12.80 11.52
CA VAL A 19 -1.90 11.89 10.95
C VAL A 19 -3.19 11.87 11.77
N GLU A 20 -3.10 11.87 13.08
CA GLU A 20 -4.25 11.86 13.98
C GLU A 20 -5.12 13.13 13.88
N LYS A 21 -4.53 14.25 13.48
CA LYS A 21 -5.24 15.54 13.30
C LYS A 21 -5.92 15.64 11.94
N ASN A 22 -5.65 14.69 11.05
CA ASN A 22 -6.23 14.70 9.72
C ASN A 22 -7.71 14.32 9.76
N PRO A 23 -8.63 15.14 9.24
CA PRO A 23 -10.07 14.88 9.32
C PRO A 23 -10.51 13.61 8.59
N THR A 24 -9.79 13.20 7.54
CA THR A 24 -10.07 11.95 6.82
C THR A 24 -9.76 10.73 7.69
N PHE A 25 -8.66 10.76 8.43
CA PHE A 25 -8.32 9.70 9.40
C PHE A 25 -9.30 9.68 10.57
N ALA A 26 -9.66 10.84 11.13
CA ALA A 26 -10.65 10.93 12.20
C ALA A 26 -12.01 10.36 11.76
N ALA A 27 -12.45 10.67 10.55
CA ALA A 27 -13.69 10.12 10.00
C ALA A 27 -13.62 8.60 9.81
N PHE A 28 -12.48 8.07 9.36
CA PHE A 28 -12.25 6.63 9.22
C PHE A 28 -12.27 5.92 10.58
N VAL A 29 -11.58 6.45 11.60
CA VAL A 29 -11.58 5.90 12.97
C VAL A 29 -13.00 5.91 13.55
N ALA A 30 -13.76 6.99 13.38
CA ALA A 30 -15.14 7.06 13.82
C ALA A 30 -16.05 6.05 13.10
N ARG A 31 -15.81 5.78 11.82
CA ARG A 31 -16.50 4.72 11.07
C ARG A 31 -16.12 3.35 11.62
N ALA A 32 -14.83 3.08 11.80
CA ALA A 32 -14.33 1.80 12.31
C ALA A 32 -14.92 1.48 13.70
N SER A 33 -15.04 2.47 14.58
CA SER A 33 -15.67 2.32 15.89
C SER A 33 -17.14 1.88 15.79
N ARG A 34 -17.90 2.50 14.89
CA ARG A 34 -19.31 2.12 14.68
C ARG A 34 -19.45 0.71 14.09
N GLU A 35 -18.62 0.37 13.12
CA GLU A 35 -18.63 -0.96 12.50
C GLU A 35 -18.19 -2.03 13.49
N TYR A 36 -17.19 -1.75 14.32
CA TYR A 36 -16.77 -2.65 15.40
C TYR A 36 -17.91 -2.92 16.39
N ALA A 37 -18.63 -1.87 16.81
CA ALA A 37 -19.77 -2.02 17.72
C ALA A 37 -20.93 -2.87 17.11
N GLN A 38 -21.05 -2.89 15.79
CA GLN A 38 -22.10 -3.65 15.10
C GLN A 38 -21.68 -5.10 14.78
N LEU A 39 -20.41 -5.34 14.49
CA LEU A 39 -19.94 -6.61 13.92
C LEU A 39 -19.13 -7.46 14.89
N SER A 40 -18.56 -6.86 15.95
CA SER A 40 -17.71 -7.56 16.89
C SER A 40 -18.52 -8.39 17.90
N ALA A 41 -17.94 -9.52 18.32
CA ALA A 41 -18.43 -10.28 19.46
C ALA A 41 -18.26 -9.53 20.80
N THR A 42 -17.43 -8.49 20.83
CA THR A 42 -17.12 -7.67 22.01
C THR A 42 -17.37 -6.18 21.75
N PRO A 43 -18.61 -5.74 21.44
CA PRO A 43 -18.90 -4.40 20.93
C PRO A 43 -18.46 -3.24 21.82
N GLY A 44 -18.38 -3.48 23.15
CA GLY A 44 -17.94 -2.47 24.12
C GLY A 44 -16.42 -2.31 24.26
N GLN A 45 -15.61 -3.11 23.56
CA GLN A 45 -14.15 -3.16 23.74
C GLN A 45 -13.36 -2.43 22.65
N TYR A 46 -14.00 -1.53 21.89
CA TYR A 46 -13.32 -0.83 20.79
C TYR A 46 -12.09 -0.05 21.27
N THR A 47 -12.17 0.63 22.40
CA THR A 47 -11.04 1.41 22.93
C THR A 47 -9.85 0.52 23.23
N ASP A 48 -10.06 -0.59 23.93
CA ASP A 48 -8.99 -1.53 24.26
C ASP A 48 -8.38 -2.16 23.00
N PHE A 49 -9.24 -2.51 22.03
CA PHE A 49 -8.79 -3.01 20.72
C PHE A 49 -7.94 -1.97 19.98
N HIS A 50 -8.41 -0.73 19.90
CA HIS A 50 -7.70 0.35 19.24
C HIS A 50 -6.34 0.64 19.89
N ASP A 51 -6.29 0.67 21.21
CA ASP A 51 -5.06 0.89 21.97
C ASP A 51 -4.04 -0.25 21.77
N GLN A 52 -4.51 -1.50 21.70
CA GLN A 52 -3.65 -2.64 21.41
C GLN A 52 -3.08 -2.59 19.98
N ILE A 53 -3.89 -2.18 18.99
CA ILE A 53 -3.42 -1.97 17.61
C ILE A 53 -2.42 -0.83 17.57
N GLY A 54 -2.64 0.27 18.28
CA GLY A 54 -1.69 1.38 18.39
C GLY A 54 -0.34 0.92 18.93
N LYS A 55 -0.33 0.19 20.04
CA LYS A 55 0.90 -0.40 20.61
C LYS A 55 1.61 -1.36 19.66
N MET A 56 0.85 -2.14 18.89
CA MET A 56 1.41 -3.01 17.88
C MET A 56 2.10 -2.18 16.78
N TRP A 57 1.48 -1.12 16.30
CA TRP A 57 2.06 -0.25 15.26
C TRP A 57 3.30 0.51 15.71
N GLU A 58 3.41 0.82 17.00
CA GLU A 58 4.61 1.45 17.57
C GLU A 58 5.82 0.50 17.57
N ASN A 59 5.59 -0.80 17.64
CA ASN A 59 6.64 -1.80 17.84
C ASN A 59 6.80 -2.77 16.67
N GLU A 60 5.77 -2.95 15.83
CA GLU A 60 5.73 -3.99 14.80
C GLU A 60 5.14 -3.47 13.47
N PRO A 61 5.57 -4.01 12.32
CA PRO A 61 6.76 -4.83 12.14
C PRO A 61 8.03 -3.95 12.13
N ASN A 62 9.04 -4.34 12.87
CA ASN A 62 10.34 -3.67 12.90
C ASN A 62 11.33 -4.38 11.95
N TRP A 63 11.07 -4.31 10.67
CA TRP A 63 11.87 -5.00 9.66
C TRP A 63 13.16 -4.25 9.38
N THR A 64 14.27 -4.96 9.45
CA THR A 64 15.58 -4.43 9.08
C THR A 64 15.72 -4.35 7.56
N GLU A 65 16.63 -3.52 7.09
CA GLU A 65 16.97 -3.45 5.66
C GLU A 65 17.42 -4.83 5.11
N VAL A 66 18.15 -5.60 5.90
CA VAL A 66 18.57 -6.97 5.51
C VAL A 66 17.36 -7.86 5.24
N GLN A 67 16.37 -7.86 6.13
CA GLN A 67 15.15 -8.64 5.96
C GLN A 67 14.34 -8.20 4.73
N LEU A 68 14.24 -6.89 4.47
CA LEU A 68 13.60 -6.39 3.25
C LEU A 68 14.34 -6.84 1.99
N ARG A 69 15.67 -6.85 2.01
CA ARG A 69 16.51 -7.33 0.89
C ARG A 69 16.43 -8.84 0.65
N GLU A 70 15.94 -9.60 1.61
CA GLU A 70 15.72 -11.05 1.49
C GLU A 70 14.39 -11.43 0.85
N ILE A 71 13.46 -10.48 0.67
CA ILE A 71 12.18 -10.75 0.01
C ILE A 71 12.42 -11.12 -1.46
N ARG A 72 11.87 -12.28 -1.87
CA ARG A 72 12.03 -12.81 -3.23
C ARG A 72 10.71 -12.88 -3.99
N THR A 73 9.59 -12.77 -3.30
CA THR A 73 8.27 -12.71 -3.93
C THR A 73 8.10 -11.39 -4.68
N PRO A 74 7.36 -11.36 -5.79
CA PRO A 74 7.00 -10.11 -6.45
C PRO A 74 6.29 -9.16 -5.50
N VAL A 75 6.70 -7.90 -5.51
CA VAL A 75 6.13 -6.85 -4.65
C VAL A 75 5.81 -5.60 -5.47
N TRP A 76 4.60 -5.07 -5.30
CA TRP A 76 4.30 -3.68 -5.63
C TRP A 76 4.11 -2.89 -4.35
N VAL A 77 4.80 -1.78 -4.25
CA VAL A 77 4.62 -0.79 -3.17
C VAL A 77 3.70 0.29 -3.72
N VAL A 78 2.48 0.30 -3.21
CA VAL A 78 1.40 1.17 -3.72
C VAL A 78 1.07 2.23 -2.69
N ASP A 79 0.92 3.47 -3.14
CA ASP A 79 0.62 4.60 -2.30
C ASP A 79 -0.26 5.62 -3.05
N GLY A 80 -1.02 6.43 -2.34
CA GLY A 80 -1.79 7.53 -2.94
C GLY A 80 -0.92 8.74 -3.21
N GLU A 81 -1.18 9.46 -4.30
CA GLU A 81 -0.45 10.70 -4.64
C GLU A 81 -0.50 11.73 -3.50
N HIS A 82 -1.63 11.80 -2.83
CA HIS A 82 -1.89 12.75 -1.74
C HIS A 82 -1.98 12.08 -0.38
N ASP A 83 -1.26 10.97 -0.17
CA ASP A 83 -1.31 10.23 1.08
C ASP A 83 -1.09 11.16 2.29
N LYS A 84 -2.04 11.13 3.23
CA LYS A 84 -2.02 11.93 4.45
C LYS A 84 -1.53 11.16 5.67
N GLY A 85 -1.33 9.84 5.53
CA GLY A 85 -0.85 8.98 6.60
C GLY A 85 0.63 8.66 6.49
N ILE A 86 1.07 8.28 5.31
CA ILE A 86 2.44 7.79 5.07
C ILE A 86 3.32 8.87 4.46
N LYS A 87 4.56 8.94 4.93
CA LYS A 87 5.59 9.79 4.34
C LYS A 87 6.01 9.21 2.99
N ARG A 88 6.09 10.05 1.96
CA ARG A 88 6.48 9.62 0.60
C ARG A 88 7.84 8.94 0.57
N GLU A 89 8.80 9.48 1.30
CA GLU A 89 10.13 8.92 1.41
C GLU A 89 10.16 7.50 2.00
N HIS A 90 9.17 7.15 2.83
CA HIS A 90 9.05 5.80 3.37
C HIS A 90 8.58 4.80 2.30
N THR A 91 7.59 5.17 1.49
CA THR A 91 7.15 4.39 0.33
C THR A 91 8.30 4.17 -0.65
N GLU A 92 9.08 5.21 -0.91
CA GLU A 92 10.25 5.16 -1.80
C GLU A 92 11.36 4.27 -1.24
N TYR A 93 11.63 4.37 0.05
CA TYR A 93 12.61 3.54 0.74
C TYR A 93 12.27 2.04 0.64
N ILE A 94 11.02 1.66 0.94
CA ILE A 94 10.59 0.26 0.84
C ILE A 94 10.76 -0.25 -0.60
N ALA A 95 10.28 0.51 -1.57
CA ALA A 95 10.36 0.13 -2.98
C ALA A 95 11.80 0.01 -3.49
N ALA A 96 12.71 0.86 -3.01
CA ALA A 96 14.13 0.80 -3.36
C ALA A 96 14.90 -0.32 -2.65
N THR A 97 14.41 -0.74 -1.48
CA THR A 97 15.11 -1.73 -0.64
C THR A 97 14.77 -3.16 -1.03
N ILE A 98 13.52 -3.46 -1.37
CA ILE A 98 13.08 -4.80 -1.76
C ILE A 98 13.54 -5.09 -3.19
N PRO A 99 14.32 -6.15 -3.45
CA PRO A 99 14.81 -6.45 -4.79
C PRO A 99 13.68 -6.73 -5.78
N GLY A 100 13.69 -6.00 -6.89
CA GLY A 100 12.67 -6.16 -7.94
C GLY A 100 11.30 -5.58 -7.60
N ALA A 101 11.14 -4.92 -6.46
CA ALA A 101 9.89 -4.25 -6.16
C ALA A 101 9.57 -3.11 -7.14
N ARG A 102 8.30 -2.98 -7.48
CA ARG A 102 7.79 -1.86 -8.28
C ARG A 102 7.03 -0.88 -7.41
N ARG A 103 7.18 0.40 -7.72
CA ARG A 103 6.42 1.46 -7.05
C ARG A 103 5.28 1.91 -7.94
N LEU A 104 4.08 2.00 -7.37
CA LEU A 104 2.91 2.55 -8.02
C LEU A 104 2.32 3.66 -7.16
N ILE A 105 2.17 4.85 -7.73
CA ILE A 105 1.49 5.97 -7.11
C ILE A 105 0.14 6.15 -7.79
N LEU A 106 -0.92 5.98 -7.02
CA LEU A 106 -2.28 6.16 -7.51
C LEU A 106 -2.62 7.65 -7.54
N PRO A 107 -3.03 8.20 -8.70
CA PRO A 107 -3.28 9.63 -8.84
C PRO A 107 -4.54 10.07 -8.08
N SER A 108 -4.53 11.30 -7.61
CA SER A 108 -5.69 12.00 -7.04
C SER A 108 -6.35 11.34 -5.81
N VAL A 109 -5.70 10.34 -5.21
CA VAL A 109 -6.17 9.67 -4.01
C VAL A 109 -5.20 9.83 -2.84
N SER A 110 -5.70 9.58 -1.64
CA SER A 110 -4.94 9.60 -0.39
C SER A 110 -4.82 8.19 0.19
N HIS A 111 -4.59 8.05 1.50
CA HIS A 111 -4.34 6.80 2.20
C HIS A 111 -5.43 5.73 2.00
N PHE A 112 -6.67 6.14 1.88
CA PHE A 112 -7.82 5.24 1.69
C PHE A 112 -8.21 5.11 0.20
N ALA A 113 -7.22 4.95 -0.68
CA ALA A 113 -7.40 4.84 -2.12
C ALA A 113 -8.50 3.84 -2.52
N PHE A 114 -8.59 2.70 -1.82
CA PHE A 114 -9.61 1.67 -2.05
C PHE A 114 -11.04 2.12 -1.76
N LEU A 115 -11.24 3.18 -0.97
CA LEU A 115 -12.54 3.83 -0.74
C LEU A 115 -12.75 5.04 -1.64
N GLN A 116 -11.69 5.75 -1.99
CA GLN A 116 -11.76 7.01 -2.73
C GLN A 116 -11.91 6.79 -4.24
N ASP A 117 -11.18 5.80 -4.78
CA ASP A 117 -11.29 5.35 -6.17
C ASP A 117 -11.13 3.82 -6.24
N PRO A 118 -12.20 3.06 -5.91
CA PRO A 118 -12.18 1.60 -5.97
C PRO A 118 -11.85 1.06 -7.37
N SER A 119 -12.23 1.78 -8.42
CA SER A 119 -12.00 1.35 -9.81
C SER A 119 -10.52 1.32 -10.13
N THR A 120 -9.82 2.42 -9.90
CA THR A 120 -8.38 2.53 -10.13
C THR A 120 -7.60 1.59 -9.20
N PHE A 121 -7.98 1.50 -7.93
CA PHE A 121 -7.36 0.62 -6.96
C PHE A 121 -7.48 -0.86 -7.37
N ASN A 122 -8.69 -1.33 -7.70
CA ASN A 122 -8.93 -2.71 -8.13
C ASN A 122 -8.24 -3.04 -9.45
N SER A 123 -8.21 -2.11 -10.40
CA SER A 123 -7.49 -2.28 -11.67
C SER A 123 -5.99 -2.47 -11.45
N ALA A 124 -5.40 -1.74 -10.50
CA ALA A 124 -4.00 -1.91 -10.13
C ALA A 124 -3.73 -3.30 -9.54
N ILE A 125 -4.60 -3.78 -8.64
CA ILE A 125 -4.50 -5.14 -8.06
C ILE A 125 -4.60 -6.22 -9.14
N LEU A 126 -5.59 -6.11 -10.02
CA LEU A 126 -5.79 -7.08 -11.10
C LEU A 126 -4.60 -7.09 -12.08
N SER A 127 -4.03 -5.93 -12.37
CA SER A 127 -2.81 -5.84 -13.17
C SER A 127 -1.64 -6.57 -12.51
N PHE A 128 -1.42 -6.33 -11.21
CA PHE A 128 -0.39 -7.02 -10.45
C PHE A 128 -0.58 -8.55 -10.46
N LEU A 129 -1.78 -9.02 -10.20
CA LEU A 129 -2.09 -10.46 -10.20
C LEU A 129 -1.92 -11.07 -11.59
N GLY A 130 -2.36 -10.39 -12.64
CA GLY A 130 -2.19 -10.86 -14.03
C GLY A 130 -0.73 -10.94 -14.48
N GLU A 131 0.16 -10.11 -13.95
CA GLU A 131 1.60 -10.17 -14.22
C GLU A 131 2.28 -11.41 -13.56
N GLN A 132 1.66 -12.00 -12.54
CA GLN A 132 2.19 -13.16 -11.83
C GLN A 132 1.73 -14.49 -12.44
N GLU A 133 0.82 -14.48 -13.42
CA GLU A 133 0.39 -15.69 -14.10
C GLU A 133 1.53 -16.25 -14.96
N PRO A 134 1.86 -17.56 -14.83
CA PRO A 134 2.87 -18.21 -15.66
C PRO A 134 2.40 -18.21 -17.12
N GLY A 135 2.89 -17.29 -17.93
CA GLY A 135 2.56 -17.19 -19.35
C GLY A 135 2.13 -15.82 -19.85
N ALA A 136 1.98 -14.80 -19.00
CA ALA A 136 1.59 -13.45 -19.40
C ALA A 136 2.73 -12.63 -20.08
N SER A 137 3.91 -13.24 -20.25
CA SER A 137 5.04 -12.63 -20.95
C SER A 137 4.95 -12.93 -22.44
N THR A 138 4.84 -11.89 -23.24
CA THR A 138 5.01 -11.82 -24.70
C THR A 138 3.81 -12.10 -25.60
N SER A 139 2.90 -11.12 -25.73
CA SER A 139 2.16 -10.96 -27.00
C SER A 139 1.91 -9.49 -27.40
N LYS A 140 2.90 -8.61 -27.20
CA LYS A 140 2.90 -7.28 -27.84
C LYS A 140 4.21 -7.05 -28.56
N GLY A 141 4.34 -7.68 -29.74
CA GLY A 141 5.53 -7.48 -30.55
C GLY A 141 5.53 -8.20 -31.89
N ALA A 142 4.40 -8.33 -32.57
CA ALA A 142 4.41 -8.83 -33.93
C ALA A 142 3.15 -8.44 -34.72
N GLN A 143 3.04 -7.20 -35.13
CA GLN A 143 2.24 -6.87 -36.32
C GLN A 143 2.55 -5.46 -36.82
N GLN A 144 3.72 -5.31 -37.44
CA GLN A 144 3.93 -4.35 -38.49
C GLN A 144 5.07 -4.87 -39.36
N ARG A 145 4.74 -5.76 -40.27
CA ARG A 145 5.54 -5.94 -41.50
C ARG A 145 4.63 -5.94 -42.69
N SER A 146 4.83 -4.91 -43.46
CA SER A 146 4.92 -4.92 -44.93
C SER A 146 3.71 -5.35 -45.76
N THR A 147 3.06 -4.41 -46.36
CA THR A 147 2.74 -4.53 -47.79
C THR A 147 3.19 -3.24 -48.49
N GLY A 148 4.44 -3.21 -48.84
CA GLY A 148 4.96 -2.38 -49.91
C GLY A 148 5.33 -3.33 -51.02
N ASN A 149 4.57 -3.31 -52.07
CA ASN A 149 4.96 -3.70 -53.42
C ASN A 149 3.87 -3.14 -54.34
N GLY A 150 4.10 -2.32 -55.26
CA GLY A 150 5.03 -2.39 -56.34
C GLY A 150 4.21 -2.27 -57.61
N LYS A 151 4.22 -1.12 -58.23
CA LYS A 151 4.37 -0.92 -59.66
C LYS A 151 4.36 0.57 -59.92
#